data_3f64d193621f367c1a144b71ac5019f6
#
_entry.id   3f64d193621f367c1a144b71ac5019f6
#
_cell.length_a   1.000
_cell.length_b   1.000
_cell.length_c   1.000
_cell.angle_alpha   90.00
_cell.angle_beta   90.00
_cell.angle_gamma   90.00
#
_symmetry.space_group_name_H-M   'P 1'
#
loop_
_entity.id
_entity.type
_entity.pdbx_description
1 polymer ?
#
loop_
_entity_poly.entity_id
_entity_poly.type
_entity_poly.pdbx_seq_one_letter_code
_entity_poly.pdbx_strand_id
1 'polypeptide(L)'
;MKLAIHNTIGKATKEQLNQLGDNWINVESTWQEVFELITVDGVATSAELWTDNRCDANFVSRSLIMIDIDDGMTIQDLFKDDFYNLYGAGFYTTPSHTDDNHRFRIIFRLERKETDKERYKKIVKGLMSVYNHADAACKDASRLYYGTPNCLIKDMTNKLLIDDAVESLIEYADILEQQEIEMLQQMPTPNYVQHQYDVDYVEELLNRIQRLTGSLRGEYETWRQIAWATCGTLNVSDAQALMMRHWPDKTKKELQTLKSFKASQAKHKVGTLIHMSKISKEDLRQLELEFKQRNNIETVLSPNQAINNLRRKT
;
A
#
# COMPACT_ATOMS: atom_id res chain seq x y z
N MET A 1 -2.58 9.21 -29.55
CA MET A 1 -2.36 8.27 -28.42
C MET A 1 -3.68 7.85 -27.83
N LYS A 2 -3.77 6.65 -27.27
CA LYS A 2 -4.98 6.15 -26.62
C LYS A 2 -4.85 6.17 -25.11
N LEU A 3 -5.89 6.58 -24.41
CA LEU A 3 -6.00 6.59 -22.94
C LEU A 3 -7.47 6.62 -22.56
N ALA A 4 -7.78 6.29 -21.29
CA ALA A 4 -9.11 6.49 -20.75
C ALA A 4 -9.20 7.81 -19.99
N ILE A 5 -10.32 8.48 -20.11
CA ILE A 5 -10.66 9.70 -19.38
C ILE A 5 -11.93 9.50 -18.55
N HIS A 6 -12.03 10.24 -17.47
CA HIS A 6 -13.22 10.30 -16.64
C HIS A 6 -13.65 11.76 -16.47
N ASN A 7 -14.94 12.02 -16.47
CA ASN A 7 -15.51 13.37 -16.40
C ASN A 7 -15.29 14.10 -15.05
N THR A 8 -14.58 13.50 -14.10
CA THR A 8 -14.16 14.17 -12.87
C THR A 8 -13.13 15.24 -13.20
N ILE A 9 -13.40 16.46 -12.80
CA ILE A 9 -12.53 17.64 -12.97
C ILE A 9 -11.80 17.92 -11.65
N GLY A 10 -10.48 18.02 -11.72
CA GLY A 10 -9.63 18.19 -10.54
C GLY A 10 -9.73 17.01 -9.57
N LYS A 11 -9.42 17.24 -8.28
CA LYS A 11 -9.45 16.20 -7.26
C LYS A 11 -10.90 15.84 -6.87
N ALA A 12 -11.25 14.55 -6.94
CA ALA A 12 -12.57 14.07 -6.58
C ALA A 12 -12.94 14.36 -5.11
N THR A 13 -14.19 14.71 -4.89
CA THR A 13 -14.79 14.76 -3.55
C THR A 13 -15.01 13.35 -2.97
N LYS A 14 -15.33 13.25 -1.67
CA LYS A 14 -15.63 11.95 -1.05
C LYS A 14 -16.80 11.22 -1.71
N GLU A 15 -17.82 11.94 -2.15
CA GLU A 15 -18.99 11.39 -2.85
C GLU A 15 -18.61 10.86 -4.23
N GLN A 16 -17.72 11.54 -4.93
CA GLN A 16 -17.24 11.15 -6.26
C GLN A 16 -16.27 9.95 -6.23
N LEU A 17 -15.59 9.70 -5.10
CA LEU A 17 -14.61 8.60 -5.00
C LEU A 17 -15.23 7.23 -5.36
N ASN A 18 -16.49 6.99 -4.99
CA ASN A 18 -17.18 5.73 -5.29
C ASN A 18 -17.51 5.58 -6.79
N GLN A 19 -17.49 6.67 -7.56
CA GLN A 19 -17.81 6.69 -8.99
C GLN A 19 -16.55 6.54 -9.86
N LEU A 20 -15.36 6.68 -9.28
CA LEU A 20 -14.09 6.61 -10.00
C LEU A 20 -13.69 5.18 -10.44
N GLY A 21 -14.47 4.17 -10.06
CA GLY A 21 -14.32 2.81 -10.56
C GLY A 21 -14.85 2.64 -11.97
N ASP A 22 -15.93 3.33 -12.32
CA ASP A 22 -16.74 3.12 -13.51
C ASP A 22 -16.82 4.39 -14.37
N ASN A 23 -17.46 4.30 -15.52
CA ASN A 23 -17.71 5.41 -16.46
C ASN A 23 -16.47 6.01 -17.11
N TRP A 24 -15.43 5.21 -17.29
CA TRP A 24 -14.24 5.60 -18.04
C TRP A 24 -14.47 5.45 -19.54
N ILE A 25 -14.02 6.42 -20.30
CA ILE A 25 -14.19 6.46 -21.75
C ILE A 25 -12.81 6.47 -22.40
N ASN A 26 -12.55 5.48 -23.27
CA ASN A 26 -11.33 5.50 -24.10
C ASN A 26 -11.45 6.57 -25.17
N VAL A 27 -10.39 7.36 -25.28
CA VAL A 27 -10.25 8.40 -26.30
C VAL A 27 -8.94 8.21 -27.07
N GLU A 28 -8.94 8.69 -28.32
CA GLU A 28 -7.73 8.80 -29.13
C GLU A 28 -7.50 10.26 -29.48
N SER A 29 -6.37 10.81 -29.05
CA SER A 29 -6.05 12.23 -29.13
C SER A 29 -4.58 12.47 -29.40
N THR A 30 -4.23 13.68 -29.85
CA THR A 30 -2.85 14.14 -29.95
C THR A 30 -2.25 14.39 -28.56
N TRP A 31 -0.94 14.52 -28.48
CA TRP A 31 -0.28 14.86 -27.20
C TRP A 31 -0.72 16.23 -26.69
N GLN A 32 -0.85 17.20 -27.57
CA GLN A 32 -1.28 18.53 -27.19
C GLN A 32 -2.67 18.53 -26.58
N GLU A 33 -3.65 17.87 -27.23
CA GLU A 33 -5.02 17.76 -26.72
C GLU A 33 -5.07 17.05 -25.36
N VAL A 34 -4.30 15.97 -25.17
CA VAL A 34 -4.23 15.26 -23.88
C VAL A 34 -3.65 16.17 -22.81
N PHE A 35 -2.60 16.93 -23.13
CA PHE A 35 -2.00 17.84 -22.17
C PHE A 35 -2.95 18.98 -21.78
N GLU A 36 -3.73 19.51 -22.72
CA GLU A 36 -4.78 20.51 -22.48
C GLU A 36 -5.91 19.94 -21.62
N LEU A 37 -6.41 18.74 -21.93
CA LEU A 37 -7.43 18.02 -21.12
C LEU A 37 -6.98 17.90 -19.65
N ILE A 38 -5.71 17.62 -19.41
CA ILE A 38 -5.17 17.46 -18.05
C ILE A 38 -4.97 18.81 -17.36
N THR A 39 -4.41 19.81 -18.07
CA THR A 39 -3.86 21.02 -17.45
C THR A 39 -4.74 22.26 -17.59
N VAL A 40 -5.73 22.22 -18.46
CA VAL A 40 -6.71 23.30 -18.68
C VAL A 40 -8.08 22.85 -18.21
N ASP A 41 -8.58 21.72 -18.75
CA ASP A 41 -9.90 21.21 -18.43
C ASP A 41 -9.92 20.44 -17.08
N GLY A 42 -8.76 19.94 -16.65
CA GLY A 42 -8.62 19.24 -15.39
C GLY A 42 -9.20 17.82 -15.36
N VAL A 43 -9.34 17.21 -16.53
CA VAL A 43 -9.93 15.88 -16.68
C VAL A 43 -9.04 14.79 -16.10
N ALA A 44 -9.63 13.84 -15.39
CA ALA A 44 -8.89 12.69 -14.86
C ALA A 44 -8.57 11.69 -15.98
N THR A 45 -7.36 11.11 -15.92
CA THR A 45 -6.85 10.19 -16.96
C THR A 45 -6.36 8.88 -16.34
N SER A 46 -6.39 7.81 -17.15
CA SER A 46 -5.85 6.49 -16.80
C SER A 46 -5.31 5.79 -18.06
N ALA A 47 -4.89 4.52 -17.91
CA ALA A 47 -4.56 3.65 -19.04
C ALA A 47 -5.74 3.49 -20.01
N GLU A 48 -5.49 3.04 -21.24
CA GLU A 48 -6.53 2.48 -22.12
C GLU A 48 -7.11 1.24 -21.43
N LEU A 49 -8.44 1.13 -21.35
CA LEU A 49 -9.16 0.10 -20.62
C LEU A 49 -9.97 -0.80 -21.55
N TRP A 50 -10.14 -2.06 -21.20
CA TRP A 50 -10.97 -3.00 -21.95
C TRP A 50 -12.47 -2.69 -21.80
N THR A 51 -12.89 -2.22 -20.63
CA THR A 51 -14.25 -1.80 -20.32
C THR A 51 -14.23 -0.39 -19.71
N ASP A 52 -15.40 0.16 -19.39
CA ASP A 52 -15.57 1.42 -18.68
C ASP A 52 -15.20 1.36 -17.19
N ASN A 53 -14.90 0.16 -16.68
CA ASN A 53 -14.48 -0.05 -15.28
C ASN A 53 -12.95 -0.02 -15.15
N ARG A 54 -12.43 0.91 -14.34
CA ARG A 54 -11.00 1.07 -14.10
C ARG A 54 -10.51 0.11 -13.02
N CYS A 55 -9.91 -0.96 -13.46
CA CYS A 55 -9.20 -1.91 -12.60
C CYS A 55 -7.99 -2.49 -13.34
N ASP A 56 -7.07 -3.09 -12.60
CA ASP A 56 -5.83 -3.68 -13.14
C ASP A 56 -6.08 -4.81 -14.14
N ALA A 57 -7.22 -5.51 -14.01
CA ALA A 57 -7.63 -6.58 -14.94
C ALA A 57 -8.09 -6.04 -16.32
N ASN A 58 -8.52 -4.79 -16.37
CA ASN A 58 -9.01 -4.14 -17.59
C ASN A 58 -7.94 -3.30 -18.30
N PHE A 59 -6.69 -3.35 -17.87
CA PHE A 59 -5.57 -2.67 -18.52
C PHE A 59 -5.39 -3.21 -19.95
N VAL A 60 -5.36 -2.31 -20.93
CA VAL A 60 -5.11 -2.64 -22.35
C VAL A 60 -3.75 -2.11 -22.78
N SER A 61 -3.51 -0.83 -22.61
CA SER A 61 -2.24 -0.21 -23.00
C SER A 61 -2.02 1.13 -22.31
N ARG A 62 -0.76 1.57 -22.34
CA ARG A 62 -0.41 2.91 -21.88
C ARG A 62 0.67 3.55 -22.74
N SER A 63 0.44 4.80 -23.11
CA SER A 63 1.39 5.62 -23.87
C SER A 63 2.04 6.70 -23.01
N LEU A 64 1.52 6.95 -21.82
CA LEU A 64 2.01 7.96 -20.88
C LEU A 64 2.38 7.31 -19.55
N ILE A 65 3.49 7.77 -18.98
CA ILE A 65 3.85 7.50 -17.60
C ILE A 65 3.84 8.83 -16.86
N MET A 66 3.20 8.88 -15.71
CA MET A 66 3.19 10.05 -14.85
C MET A 66 3.82 9.70 -13.51
N ILE A 67 4.77 10.51 -13.08
CA ILE A 67 5.46 10.39 -11.80
C ILE A 67 4.99 11.54 -10.91
N ASP A 68 4.36 11.19 -9.79
CA ASP A 68 3.80 12.13 -8.81
C ASP A 68 4.90 12.51 -7.82
N ILE A 69 5.25 13.77 -7.73
CA ILE A 69 6.22 14.33 -6.78
C ILE A 69 5.45 15.15 -5.75
N ASP A 70 5.41 14.63 -4.53
CA ASP A 70 4.67 15.26 -3.42
C ASP A 70 5.56 16.08 -2.48
N ASP A 71 6.89 15.78 -2.45
CA ASP A 71 7.89 16.49 -1.67
C ASP A 71 9.32 16.20 -2.18
N GLY A 72 10.33 16.82 -1.56
CA GLY A 72 11.75 16.50 -1.72
C GLY A 72 12.38 16.93 -3.05
N MET A 73 11.63 17.45 -4.01
CA MET A 73 12.14 17.96 -5.29
C MET A 73 11.43 19.26 -5.67
N THR A 74 12.19 20.26 -6.08
CA THR A 74 11.63 21.51 -6.60
C THR A 74 11.47 21.48 -8.13
N ILE A 75 10.64 22.39 -8.68
CA ILE A 75 10.53 22.56 -10.14
C ILE A 75 11.87 23.02 -10.73
N GLN A 76 12.66 23.80 -9.97
CA GLN A 76 13.99 24.23 -10.40
C GLN A 76 14.97 23.06 -10.49
N ASP A 77 14.84 22.07 -9.61
CA ASP A 77 15.64 20.85 -9.67
C ASP A 77 15.23 19.99 -10.88
N LEU A 78 13.93 19.92 -11.20
CA LEU A 78 13.44 19.25 -12.39
C LEU A 78 14.04 19.82 -13.68
N PHE A 79 14.14 21.16 -13.80
CA PHE A 79 14.75 21.81 -14.97
C PHE A 79 16.26 21.56 -15.10
N LYS A 80 16.94 21.17 -14.03
CA LYS A 80 18.36 20.78 -14.03
C LYS A 80 18.57 19.28 -14.21
N ASP A 81 17.50 18.49 -14.16
CA ASP A 81 17.55 17.05 -14.25
C ASP A 81 17.83 16.62 -15.71
N ASP A 82 18.94 15.92 -15.93
CA ASP A 82 19.36 15.51 -17.27
C ASP A 82 18.38 14.51 -17.89
N PHE A 83 17.79 13.62 -17.09
CA PHE A 83 16.84 12.62 -17.58
C PHE A 83 15.55 13.28 -18.06
N TYR A 84 15.01 14.24 -17.30
CA TYR A 84 13.87 15.04 -17.73
C TYR A 84 14.21 15.85 -19.00
N ASN A 85 15.39 16.47 -19.03
CA ASN A 85 15.85 17.26 -20.15
C ASN A 85 16.02 16.45 -21.43
N LEU A 86 16.26 15.16 -21.35
CA LEU A 86 16.36 14.27 -22.51
C LEU A 86 15.00 13.67 -22.91
N TYR A 87 14.19 13.22 -21.96
CA TYR A 87 13.05 12.35 -22.20
C TYR A 87 11.71 12.89 -21.68
N GLY A 88 11.69 13.93 -20.85
CA GLY A 88 10.47 14.48 -20.26
C GLY A 88 9.55 15.08 -21.32
N ALA A 89 8.32 14.63 -21.42
CA ALA A 89 7.31 15.17 -22.32
C ALA A 89 6.62 16.41 -21.75
N GLY A 90 6.72 16.61 -20.45
CA GLY A 90 6.17 17.78 -19.78
C GLY A 90 5.97 17.54 -18.29
N PHE A 91 5.53 18.58 -17.60
CA PHE A 91 5.09 18.51 -16.22
C PHE A 91 3.94 19.49 -15.96
N TYR A 92 3.25 19.31 -14.84
CA TYR A 92 2.24 20.28 -14.37
C TYR A 92 2.09 20.20 -12.84
N THR A 93 1.76 21.35 -12.22
CA THR A 93 1.52 21.43 -10.79
C THR A 93 0.16 20.84 -10.41
N THR A 94 0.12 20.11 -9.29
CA THR A 94 -1.12 19.56 -8.74
C THR A 94 -1.90 20.63 -7.94
N PRO A 95 -3.19 20.41 -7.62
CA PRO A 95 -3.98 21.37 -6.83
C PRO A 95 -3.44 21.67 -5.43
N SER A 96 -2.54 20.84 -4.92
CA SER A 96 -1.93 21.00 -3.60
C SER A 96 -0.53 21.66 -3.65
N HIS A 97 -0.13 22.15 -4.82
CA HIS A 97 1.13 22.86 -4.99
C HIS A 97 1.10 24.23 -4.34
N THR A 98 2.20 24.61 -3.68
CA THR A 98 2.47 25.95 -3.15
C THR A 98 3.93 26.33 -3.42
N ASP A 99 4.28 27.60 -3.30
CA ASP A 99 5.67 28.06 -3.49
C ASP A 99 6.65 27.45 -2.46
N ASP A 100 6.16 27.12 -1.26
CA ASP A 100 6.94 26.49 -0.18
C ASP A 100 6.94 24.97 -0.26
N ASN A 101 5.98 24.37 -0.97
CA ASN A 101 5.85 22.92 -1.11
C ASN A 101 5.48 22.56 -2.55
N HIS A 102 6.52 22.26 -3.32
CA HIS A 102 6.36 21.92 -4.72
C HIS A 102 5.71 20.56 -4.88
N ARG A 103 4.51 20.54 -5.48
CA ARG A 103 3.78 19.31 -5.82
C ARG A 103 3.42 19.33 -7.29
N PHE A 104 3.98 18.38 -8.03
CA PHE A 104 3.83 18.35 -9.49
C PHE A 104 3.90 16.92 -10.02
N ARG A 105 3.47 16.74 -11.26
CA ARG A 105 3.59 15.50 -12.00
C ARG A 105 4.49 15.65 -13.20
N ILE A 106 5.47 14.76 -13.30
CA ILE A 106 6.33 14.64 -14.47
C ILE A 106 5.66 13.66 -15.43
N ILE A 107 5.63 14.01 -16.71
CA ILE A 107 5.02 13.18 -17.76
C ILE A 107 6.09 12.71 -18.72
N PHE A 108 6.10 11.41 -18.98
CA PHE A 108 6.91 10.77 -20.02
C PHE A 108 5.98 10.15 -21.07
N ARG A 109 6.26 10.43 -22.33
CA ARG A 109 5.59 9.80 -23.46
C ARG A 109 6.44 8.65 -23.94
N LEU A 110 5.90 7.44 -23.96
CA LEU A 110 6.56 6.29 -24.56
C LEU A 110 6.61 6.45 -26.08
N GLU A 111 7.73 6.12 -26.71
CA GLU A 111 7.88 6.06 -28.16
C GLU A 111 6.90 5.05 -28.76
N ARG A 112 6.75 3.90 -28.10
CA ARG A 112 5.73 2.90 -28.39
C ARG A 112 4.82 2.71 -27.18
N LYS A 113 3.53 2.55 -27.44
CA LYS A 113 2.60 2.22 -26.36
C LYS A 113 2.95 0.86 -25.76
N GLU A 114 2.92 0.77 -24.44
CA GLU A 114 3.13 -0.47 -23.73
C GLU A 114 1.80 -1.21 -23.55
N THR A 115 1.78 -2.49 -23.93
CA THR A 115 0.61 -3.38 -23.83
C THR A 115 0.81 -4.49 -22.80
N ASP A 116 2.06 -4.74 -22.40
CA ASP A 116 2.38 -5.64 -21.30
C ASP A 116 2.35 -4.87 -19.98
N LYS A 117 1.39 -5.21 -19.16
CA LYS A 117 1.18 -4.57 -17.86
C LYS A 117 2.38 -4.74 -16.91
N GLU A 118 2.97 -5.91 -16.87
CA GLU A 118 4.10 -6.17 -15.97
C GLU A 118 5.35 -5.44 -16.45
N ARG A 119 5.57 -5.38 -17.76
CA ARG A 119 6.63 -4.57 -18.34
C ARG A 119 6.43 -3.09 -18.06
N TYR A 120 5.19 -2.58 -18.20
CA TYR A 120 4.85 -1.20 -17.80
C TYR A 120 5.22 -0.91 -16.33
N LYS A 121 4.87 -1.81 -15.41
CA LYS A 121 5.22 -1.66 -13.98
C LYS A 121 6.74 -1.62 -13.75
N LYS A 122 7.52 -2.38 -14.50
CA LYS A 122 8.98 -2.33 -14.44
C LYS A 122 9.54 -0.98 -14.94
N ILE A 123 9.01 -0.46 -16.03
CA ILE A 123 9.39 0.88 -16.52
C ILE A 123 9.11 1.93 -15.46
N VAL A 124 7.92 1.91 -14.85
CA VAL A 124 7.57 2.84 -13.76
C VAL A 124 8.49 2.66 -12.56
N LYS A 125 8.84 1.42 -12.17
CA LYS A 125 9.79 1.13 -11.08
C LYS A 125 11.17 1.72 -11.39
N GLY A 126 11.65 1.59 -12.62
CA GLY A 126 12.90 2.21 -13.08
C GLY A 126 12.85 3.73 -12.97
N LEU A 127 11.79 4.38 -13.48
CA LEU A 127 11.59 5.82 -13.34
C LEU A 127 11.51 6.29 -11.88
N MET A 128 10.85 5.55 -11.01
CA MET A 128 10.80 5.85 -9.58
C MET A 128 12.16 5.73 -8.89
N SER A 129 13.08 4.97 -9.46
CA SER A 129 14.47 4.91 -8.96
C SER A 129 15.31 6.09 -9.41
N VAL A 130 14.99 6.67 -10.58
CA VAL A 130 15.53 7.96 -11.02
C VAL A 130 14.96 9.08 -10.15
N TYR A 131 13.65 9.05 -9.91
CA TYR A 131 12.91 10.02 -9.08
C TYR A 131 12.54 9.40 -7.73
N ASN A 132 13.51 9.34 -6.81
CA ASN A 132 13.36 8.68 -5.50
C ASN A 132 12.32 9.33 -4.58
N HIS A 133 11.84 10.52 -4.92
CA HIS A 133 10.74 11.25 -4.24
C HIS A 133 9.36 10.93 -4.81
N ALA A 134 9.26 9.98 -5.75
CA ALA A 134 8.00 9.60 -6.37
C ALA A 134 7.06 8.87 -5.41
N ASP A 135 5.76 9.20 -5.48
CA ASP A 135 4.73 8.46 -4.73
C ASP A 135 4.70 6.99 -5.13
N ALA A 136 4.80 6.10 -4.13
CA ALA A 136 4.81 4.65 -4.31
C ALA A 136 3.59 4.11 -5.09
N ALA A 137 2.46 4.81 -5.08
CA ALA A 137 1.27 4.42 -5.82
C ALA A 137 1.40 4.57 -7.35
N CYS A 138 2.44 5.24 -7.87
CA CYS A 138 2.73 5.30 -9.31
C CYS A 138 2.90 3.92 -9.96
N LYS A 139 3.20 2.87 -9.19
CA LYS A 139 3.38 1.48 -9.67
C LYS A 139 2.08 0.83 -10.20
N ASP A 140 0.91 1.35 -9.87
CA ASP A 140 -0.35 0.81 -10.37
C ASP A 140 -0.53 1.14 -11.86
N ALA A 141 -0.60 0.12 -12.71
CA ALA A 141 -0.72 0.29 -14.16
C ALA A 141 -2.04 0.95 -14.59
N SER A 142 -3.10 0.74 -13.83
CA SER A 142 -4.39 1.40 -14.02
C SER A 142 -4.59 2.64 -13.15
N ARG A 143 -3.49 3.17 -12.56
CA ARG A 143 -3.57 4.38 -11.72
C ARG A 143 -4.28 5.50 -12.44
N LEU A 144 -5.23 6.08 -11.73
CA LEU A 144 -5.85 7.33 -12.12
C LEU A 144 -4.94 8.51 -11.73
N TYR A 145 -4.85 9.48 -12.62
CA TYR A 145 -4.26 10.78 -12.34
C TYR A 145 -5.31 11.87 -12.52
N TYR A 146 -5.54 12.64 -11.47
CA TYR A 146 -6.41 13.81 -11.55
C TYR A 146 -5.75 14.87 -12.41
N GLY A 147 -6.50 15.47 -13.31
CA GLY A 147 -6.07 16.70 -13.95
C GLY A 147 -6.07 17.87 -12.96
N THR A 148 -5.48 18.97 -13.36
CA THR A 148 -5.48 20.21 -12.58
C THR A 148 -6.02 21.32 -13.45
N PRO A 149 -7.29 21.73 -13.30
CA PRO A 149 -7.86 22.78 -14.13
C PRO A 149 -7.09 24.08 -13.91
N ASN A 150 -6.66 24.69 -15.02
CA ASN A 150 -5.88 25.93 -14.99
C ASN A 150 -4.67 25.86 -14.04
N CYS A 151 -3.89 24.77 -14.13
CA CYS A 151 -2.72 24.59 -13.27
C CYS A 151 -1.77 25.79 -13.31
N LEU A 152 -1.15 26.09 -12.16
CA LEU A 152 -0.36 27.31 -11.95
C LEU A 152 0.91 27.32 -12.81
N ILE A 153 1.62 26.21 -12.85
CA ILE A 153 2.87 26.06 -13.60
C ILE A 153 2.80 24.78 -14.41
N LYS A 154 3.11 24.87 -15.67
CA LYS A 154 3.19 23.73 -16.59
C LYS A 154 4.22 23.98 -17.68
N ASP A 155 4.78 22.92 -18.21
CA ASP A 155 5.61 22.93 -19.40
C ASP A 155 5.30 21.71 -20.25
N MET A 156 5.32 21.86 -21.55
CA MET A 156 5.07 20.80 -22.52
C MET A 156 6.21 20.76 -23.53
N THR A 157 6.74 19.57 -23.75
CA THR A 157 7.73 19.32 -24.79
C THR A 157 7.23 18.26 -25.77
N ASN A 158 7.93 18.05 -26.87
CA ASN A 158 7.65 16.97 -27.82
C ASN A 158 8.60 15.77 -27.67
N LYS A 159 9.33 15.68 -26.55
CA LYS A 159 10.27 14.60 -26.27
C LYS A 159 9.55 13.27 -26.05
N LEU A 160 10.27 12.20 -26.30
CA LEU A 160 9.81 10.84 -26.14
C LEU A 160 10.78 10.09 -25.22
N LEU A 161 10.24 9.22 -24.40
CA LEU A 161 11.00 8.19 -23.71
C LEU A 161 11.21 7.05 -24.75
N ILE A 162 12.37 7.05 -25.35
CA ILE A 162 12.74 6.13 -26.45
C ILE A 162 12.93 4.70 -25.94
N ASP A 163 12.77 3.74 -26.81
CA ASP A 163 12.83 2.30 -26.46
C ASP A 163 14.15 1.92 -25.77
N ASP A 164 15.29 2.45 -26.21
CA ASP A 164 16.60 2.16 -25.56
C ASP A 164 16.64 2.65 -24.10
N ALA A 165 16.05 3.82 -23.82
CA ALA A 165 15.95 4.31 -22.46
C ALA A 165 14.96 3.48 -21.63
N VAL A 166 13.88 3.00 -22.25
CA VAL A 166 12.92 2.08 -21.60
C VAL A 166 13.61 0.76 -21.19
N GLU A 167 14.40 0.15 -22.10
CA GLU A 167 15.13 -1.07 -21.76
C GLU A 167 16.12 -0.84 -20.61
N SER A 168 16.87 0.27 -20.65
CA SER A 168 17.80 0.62 -19.57
C SER A 168 17.11 0.80 -18.21
N LEU A 169 15.90 1.38 -18.19
CA LEU A 169 15.08 1.52 -16.97
C LEU A 169 14.61 0.15 -16.44
N ILE A 170 14.24 -0.77 -17.33
CA ILE A 170 13.82 -2.13 -16.96
C ILE A 170 15.01 -2.90 -16.38
N GLU A 171 16.16 -2.88 -17.06
CA GLU A 171 17.38 -3.53 -16.57
C GLU A 171 17.77 -3.00 -15.18
N TYR A 172 17.71 -1.69 -14.99
CA TYR A 172 18.00 -1.09 -13.70
C TYR A 172 17.01 -1.51 -12.62
N ALA A 173 15.71 -1.57 -12.96
CA ALA A 173 14.68 -2.06 -12.04
C ALA A 173 14.90 -3.52 -11.64
N ASP A 174 15.32 -4.38 -12.58
CA ASP A 174 15.62 -5.79 -12.32
C ASP A 174 16.88 -5.95 -11.43
N ILE A 175 17.92 -5.14 -11.65
CA ILE A 175 19.11 -5.10 -10.77
C ILE A 175 18.72 -4.71 -9.34
N LEU A 176 17.92 -3.67 -9.16
CA LEU A 176 17.47 -3.24 -7.83
C LEU A 176 16.62 -4.31 -7.13
N GLU A 177 15.76 -5.00 -7.88
CA GLU A 177 14.97 -6.11 -7.35
C GLU A 177 15.84 -7.28 -6.90
N GLN A 178 16.83 -7.63 -7.69
CA GLN A 178 17.79 -8.66 -7.34
C GLN A 178 18.60 -8.27 -6.08
N GLN A 179 19.08 -7.03 -5.99
CA GLN A 179 19.78 -6.53 -4.81
C GLN A 179 18.89 -6.55 -3.55
N GLU A 180 17.61 -6.19 -3.68
CA GLU A 180 16.66 -6.26 -2.58
C GLU A 180 16.45 -7.71 -2.10
N ILE A 181 16.32 -8.66 -3.03
CA ILE A 181 16.22 -10.09 -2.72
C ILE A 181 17.48 -10.59 -2.01
N GLU A 182 18.67 -10.22 -2.50
CA GLU A 182 19.95 -10.61 -1.90
C GLU A 182 20.11 -10.01 -0.50
N MET A 183 19.75 -8.74 -0.30
CA MET A 183 19.75 -8.11 1.02
C MET A 183 18.80 -8.82 1.99
N LEU A 184 17.59 -9.18 1.53
CA LEU A 184 16.61 -9.91 2.34
C LEU A 184 17.13 -11.32 2.71
N GLN A 185 17.85 -11.99 1.81
CA GLN A 185 18.47 -13.29 2.06
C GLN A 185 19.67 -13.20 3.02
N GLN A 186 20.45 -12.09 2.96
CA GLN A 186 21.58 -11.84 3.85
C GLN A 186 21.19 -11.23 5.18
N MET A 187 20.00 -10.64 5.29
CA MET A 187 19.48 -10.26 6.59
C MET A 187 19.44 -11.54 7.44
N PRO A 188 20.15 -11.55 8.63
CA PRO A 188 19.95 -12.64 9.57
C PRO A 188 18.44 -12.70 9.73
N THR A 189 17.85 -13.88 9.42
CA THR A 189 16.47 -14.15 9.81
C THR A 189 16.38 -13.62 11.22
N PRO A 190 15.57 -12.58 11.49
CA PRO A 190 15.46 -12.13 12.86
C PRO A 190 15.18 -13.41 13.60
N ASN A 191 15.98 -13.75 14.61
CA ASN A 191 15.59 -14.68 15.66
C ASN A 191 14.41 -14.01 16.41
N TYR A 192 13.37 -13.70 15.66
CA TYR A 192 12.05 -13.72 16.16
C TYR A 192 11.85 -15.22 16.47
N VAL A 193 12.23 -15.60 17.65
CA VAL A 193 11.42 -16.56 18.38
C VAL A 193 10.04 -15.93 18.23
N GLN A 194 9.34 -16.38 17.18
CA GLN A 194 7.95 -16.06 17.01
C GLN A 194 7.38 -16.70 18.27
N HIS A 195 7.18 -15.85 19.31
CA HIS A 195 6.46 -16.28 20.50
C HIS A 195 5.10 -16.61 19.94
N GLN A 196 4.98 -17.84 19.50
CA GLN A 196 3.73 -18.42 19.06
C GLN A 196 2.93 -18.49 20.34
N TYR A 197 2.13 -17.46 20.57
CA TYR A 197 1.22 -17.46 21.71
C TYR A 197 0.41 -18.74 21.65
N ASP A 198 0.33 -19.44 22.79
CA ASP A 198 -0.48 -20.65 22.85
C ASP A 198 -1.98 -20.33 22.83
N VAL A 199 -2.76 -21.37 22.58
CA VAL A 199 -4.22 -21.27 22.50
C VAL A 199 -4.80 -20.68 23.80
N ASP A 200 -4.28 -21.08 24.94
CA ASP A 200 -4.76 -20.65 26.28
C ASP A 200 -4.55 -19.16 26.51
N TYR A 201 -3.40 -18.61 26.07
CA TYR A 201 -3.14 -17.17 26.13
C TYR A 201 -4.15 -16.38 25.33
N VAL A 202 -4.42 -16.80 24.09
CA VAL A 202 -5.37 -16.12 23.21
C VAL A 202 -6.80 -16.31 23.70
N GLU A 203 -7.14 -17.49 24.22
CA GLU A 203 -8.47 -17.79 24.76
C GLU A 203 -8.81 -16.90 25.96
N GLU A 204 -7.85 -16.61 26.85
CA GLU A 204 -8.10 -15.68 27.98
C GLU A 204 -8.39 -14.26 27.49
N LEU A 205 -7.67 -13.80 26.46
CA LEU A 205 -7.98 -12.50 25.84
C LEU A 205 -9.37 -12.48 25.19
N LEU A 206 -9.74 -13.54 24.48
CA LEU A 206 -11.06 -13.68 23.85
C LEU A 206 -12.18 -13.77 24.89
N ASN A 207 -11.98 -14.46 26.02
CA ASN A 207 -12.91 -14.51 27.15
C ASN A 207 -13.20 -13.10 27.68
N ARG A 208 -12.16 -12.27 27.83
CA ARG A 208 -12.32 -10.87 28.28
C ARG A 208 -13.06 -10.04 27.24
N ILE A 209 -12.70 -10.17 25.98
CA ILE A 209 -13.37 -9.47 24.87
C ILE A 209 -14.85 -9.87 24.84
N GLN A 210 -15.17 -11.16 24.91
CA GLN A 210 -16.56 -11.64 24.88
C GLN A 210 -17.39 -11.12 26.05
N ARG A 211 -16.81 -11.02 27.26
CA ARG A 211 -17.49 -10.41 28.43
C ARG A 211 -17.82 -8.92 28.19
N LEU A 212 -16.96 -8.20 27.44
CA LEU A 212 -17.15 -6.77 27.15
C LEU A 212 -18.10 -6.53 25.98
N THR A 213 -18.10 -7.40 24.97
CA THR A 213 -18.79 -7.17 23.69
C THR A 213 -20.04 -8.05 23.51
N GLY A 214 -20.17 -9.13 24.29
CA GLY A 214 -21.29 -10.07 24.15
C GLY A 214 -21.26 -10.85 22.83
N SER A 215 -22.42 -11.09 22.24
CA SER A 215 -22.59 -11.91 21.04
C SER A 215 -22.09 -11.29 19.74
N LEU A 216 -21.81 -9.98 19.73
CA LEU A 216 -21.46 -9.20 18.52
C LEU A 216 -22.48 -9.34 17.37
N ARG A 217 -23.78 -9.53 17.68
CA ARG A 217 -24.83 -9.56 16.66
C ARG A 217 -24.93 -8.23 15.97
N GLY A 218 -24.78 -8.23 14.65
CA GLY A 218 -24.80 -7.00 13.83
C GLY A 218 -23.50 -6.21 13.80
N GLU A 219 -22.50 -6.57 14.58
CA GLU A 219 -21.19 -5.90 14.65
C GLU A 219 -20.12 -6.66 13.85
N TYR A 220 -20.36 -6.81 12.56
CA TYR A 220 -19.47 -7.56 11.67
C TYR A 220 -18.02 -7.05 11.65
N GLU A 221 -17.82 -5.73 11.64
CA GLU A 221 -16.48 -5.14 11.57
C GLU A 221 -15.66 -5.43 12.83
N THR A 222 -16.26 -5.30 14.01
CA THR A 222 -15.66 -5.63 15.30
C THR A 222 -15.28 -7.10 15.34
N TRP A 223 -16.22 -7.98 14.97
CA TRP A 223 -15.97 -9.42 14.91
C TRP A 223 -14.85 -9.77 13.92
N ARG A 224 -14.83 -9.14 12.74
CA ARG A 224 -13.79 -9.35 11.72
C ARG A 224 -12.40 -8.98 12.23
N GLN A 225 -12.27 -7.85 12.95
CA GLN A 225 -11.01 -7.43 13.54
C GLN A 225 -10.50 -8.44 14.56
N ILE A 226 -11.36 -8.96 15.43
CA ILE A 226 -11.04 -10.01 16.41
C ILE A 226 -10.60 -11.28 15.68
N ALA A 227 -11.39 -11.72 14.70
CA ALA A 227 -11.13 -12.91 13.92
C ALA A 227 -9.77 -12.85 13.21
N TRP A 228 -9.45 -11.73 12.58
CA TRP A 228 -8.18 -11.55 11.91
C TRP A 228 -6.99 -11.42 12.87
N ALA A 229 -7.19 -10.79 14.02
CA ALA A 229 -6.16 -10.72 15.06
C ALA A 229 -5.86 -12.11 15.63
N THR A 230 -6.89 -12.94 15.85
CA THR A 230 -6.76 -14.33 16.30
C THR A 230 -6.03 -15.19 15.26
N CYS A 231 -6.42 -15.10 13.98
CA CYS A 231 -5.76 -15.80 12.87
C CYS A 231 -4.31 -15.30 12.62
N GLY A 232 -4.01 -14.04 12.94
CA GLY A 232 -2.67 -13.47 12.86
C GLY A 232 -1.76 -13.81 14.04
N THR A 233 -2.32 -14.43 15.10
CA THR A 233 -1.61 -14.77 16.34
C THR A 233 -1.41 -16.27 16.49
N LEU A 234 -2.40 -17.08 16.11
CA LEU A 234 -2.40 -18.55 16.14
C LEU A 234 -2.34 -19.13 14.72
N ASN A 235 -2.12 -20.43 14.61
CA ASN A 235 -2.40 -21.11 13.36
C ASN A 235 -3.90 -21.04 13.03
N VAL A 236 -4.23 -21.14 11.73
CA VAL A 236 -5.60 -20.90 11.23
C VAL A 236 -6.60 -21.89 11.82
N SER A 237 -6.21 -23.15 12.06
CA SER A 237 -7.09 -24.19 12.62
C SER A 237 -7.51 -23.86 14.05
N ASP A 238 -6.55 -23.52 14.91
CA ASP A 238 -6.81 -23.17 16.31
C ASP A 238 -7.60 -21.88 16.42
N ALA A 239 -7.24 -20.88 15.57
CA ALA A 239 -7.98 -19.63 15.52
C ALA A 239 -9.45 -19.84 15.13
N GLN A 240 -9.72 -20.67 14.13
CA GLN A 240 -11.10 -21.02 13.74
C GLN A 240 -11.85 -21.73 14.87
N ALA A 241 -11.21 -22.68 15.54
CA ALA A 241 -11.82 -23.40 16.65
C ALA A 241 -12.20 -22.46 17.80
N LEU A 242 -11.29 -21.54 18.19
CA LEU A 242 -11.58 -20.54 19.20
C LEU A 242 -12.70 -19.59 18.79
N MET A 243 -12.64 -19.05 17.58
CA MET A 243 -13.67 -18.10 17.09
C MET A 243 -15.06 -18.76 17.04
N MET A 244 -15.15 -20.03 16.65
CA MET A 244 -16.40 -20.79 16.66
C MET A 244 -16.90 -21.07 18.08
N ARG A 245 -16.00 -21.30 19.03
CA ARG A 245 -16.35 -21.52 20.44
C ARG A 245 -16.92 -20.26 21.09
N HIS A 246 -16.28 -19.12 20.86
CA HIS A 246 -16.68 -17.86 21.49
C HIS A 246 -17.91 -17.20 20.83
N TRP A 247 -18.07 -17.35 19.53
CA TRP A 247 -19.19 -16.77 18.76
C TRP A 247 -19.86 -17.81 17.85
N PRO A 248 -20.56 -18.82 18.43
CA PRO A 248 -21.15 -19.91 17.65
C PRO A 248 -22.32 -19.47 16.75
N ASP A 249 -22.91 -18.31 17.02
CA ASP A 249 -24.08 -17.78 16.29
C ASP A 249 -23.72 -17.14 14.95
N LYS A 250 -22.46 -17.18 14.55
CA LYS A 250 -22.00 -16.52 13.33
C LYS A 250 -22.42 -17.25 12.07
N THR A 251 -22.79 -16.48 11.06
CA THR A 251 -23.30 -17.00 9.78
C THR A 251 -22.23 -17.72 8.98
N LYS A 252 -22.67 -18.54 8.02
CA LYS A 252 -21.78 -19.23 7.07
C LYS A 252 -20.85 -18.25 6.32
N LYS A 253 -21.32 -17.02 6.04
CA LYS A 253 -20.54 -15.97 5.38
C LYS A 253 -19.41 -15.46 6.28
N GLU A 254 -19.66 -15.26 7.55
CA GLU A 254 -18.66 -14.85 8.54
C GLU A 254 -17.57 -15.94 8.71
N LEU A 255 -17.97 -17.21 8.78
CA LEU A 255 -17.03 -18.34 8.83
C LEU A 255 -16.19 -18.47 7.56
N GLN A 256 -16.73 -18.11 6.38
CA GLN A 256 -15.95 -18.06 5.14
C GLN A 256 -14.84 -16.99 5.20
N THR A 257 -15.07 -15.87 5.91
CA THR A 257 -14.05 -14.83 6.13
C THR A 257 -12.82 -15.38 6.85
N LEU A 258 -13.00 -16.27 7.82
CA LEU A 258 -11.88 -16.95 8.49
C LEU A 258 -11.08 -17.84 7.53
N LYS A 259 -11.75 -18.54 6.62
CA LYS A 259 -11.10 -19.41 5.62
C LYS A 259 -10.33 -18.62 4.55
N SER A 260 -10.73 -17.39 4.28
CA SER A 260 -10.06 -16.51 3.30
C SER A 260 -8.88 -15.73 3.89
N PHE A 261 -8.59 -15.86 5.18
CA PHE A 261 -7.49 -15.18 5.83
C PHE A 261 -6.14 -15.61 5.25
N LYS A 262 -5.32 -14.61 4.90
CA LYS A 262 -3.94 -14.80 4.46
C LYS A 262 -2.99 -14.16 5.47
N ALA A 263 -2.09 -14.96 6.02
CA ALA A 263 -1.12 -14.50 7.04
C ALA A 263 -0.27 -13.31 6.57
N SER A 264 0.06 -13.23 5.28
CA SER A 264 0.79 -12.12 4.67
C SER A 264 0.05 -10.78 4.70
N GLN A 265 -1.27 -10.79 4.91
CA GLN A 265 -2.13 -9.61 4.96
C GLN A 265 -2.55 -9.24 6.40
N ALA A 266 -2.01 -9.92 7.40
CA ALA A 266 -2.38 -9.72 8.80
C ALA A 266 -1.92 -8.34 9.31
N LYS A 267 -2.80 -7.34 9.21
CA LYS A 267 -2.63 -6.04 9.87
C LYS A 267 -2.92 -6.11 11.37
N HIS A 268 -3.68 -7.09 11.80
CA HIS A 268 -4.12 -7.31 13.17
C HIS A 268 -3.40 -8.53 13.77
N LYS A 269 -2.83 -8.37 14.94
CA LYS A 269 -2.09 -9.41 15.69
C LYS A 269 -2.49 -9.36 17.16
N VAL A 270 -1.79 -10.11 18.01
CA VAL A 270 -2.03 -10.18 19.46
C VAL A 270 -2.22 -8.81 20.12
N GLY A 271 -1.48 -7.78 19.70
CA GLY A 271 -1.65 -6.41 20.20
C GLY A 271 -3.07 -5.85 20.03
N THR A 272 -3.77 -6.24 18.97
CA THR A 272 -5.19 -5.88 18.76
C THR A 272 -6.07 -6.57 19.80
N LEU A 273 -5.85 -7.86 20.08
CA LEU A 273 -6.59 -8.60 21.11
C LEU A 273 -6.34 -8.03 22.51
N ILE A 274 -5.09 -7.71 22.84
CA ILE A 274 -4.71 -7.06 24.11
C ILE A 274 -5.48 -5.74 24.26
N HIS A 275 -5.45 -4.89 23.23
CA HIS A 275 -6.17 -3.61 23.26
C HIS A 275 -7.69 -3.77 23.43
N MET A 276 -8.29 -4.69 22.69
CA MET A 276 -9.75 -4.92 22.73
C MET A 276 -10.20 -5.61 24.02
N SER A 277 -9.35 -6.43 24.65
CA SER A 277 -9.65 -7.09 25.93
C SER A 277 -9.67 -6.13 27.12
N LYS A 278 -9.15 -4.91 26.95
CA LYS A 278 -8.96 -3.92 28.02
C LYS A 278 -8.28 -4.48 29.29
N ILE A 279 -7.40 -5.47 29.08
CA ILE A 279 -6.67 -6.11 30.15
C ILE A 279 -5.79 -5.09 30.90
N SER A 280 -5.75 -5.16 32.24
CA SER A 280 -4.86 -4.31 33.01
C SER A 280 -3.39 -4.65 32.75
N LYS A 281 -2.49 -3.70 32.98
CA LYS A 281 -1.03 -3.96 32.83
C LYS A 281 -0.54 -5.06 33.75
N GLU A 282 -1.12 -5.17 34.94
CA GLU A 282 -0.77 -6.18 35.93
C GLU A 282 -1.23 -7.58 35.49
N ASP A 283 -2.52 -7.69 35.11
CA ASP A 283 -3.06 -8.96 34.60
C ASP A 283 -2.36 -9.42 33.32
N LEU A 284 -1.99 -8.47 32.44
CA LEU A 284 -1.24 -8.80 31.23
C LEU A 284 0.15 -9.37 31.55
N ARG A 285 0.86 -8.77 32.51
CA ARG A 285 2.14 -9.29 32.98
C ARG A 285 2.01 -10.69 33.56
N GLN A 286 0.97 -10.92 34.35
CA GLN A 286 0.69 -12.23 34.92
C GLN A 286 0.40 -13.27 33.81
N LEU A 287 -0.43 -12.94 32.85
CA LEU A 287 -0.76 -13.79 31.70
C LEU A 287 0.51 -14.12 30.86
N GLU A 288 1.39 -13.13 30.64
CA GLU A 288 2.66 -13.32 29.95
C GLU A 288 3.63 -14.21 30.74
N LEU A 289 3.66 -14.12 32.06
CA LEU A 289 4.47 -14.98 32.91
C LEU A 289 3.98 -16.43 32.83
N GLU A 290 2.68 -16.66 32.94
CA GLU A 290 2.06 -17.99 32.83
C GLU A 290 2.32 -18.60 31.46
N PHE A 291 2.21 -17.81 30.38
CA PHE A 291 2.54 -18.25 29.02
C PHE A 291 4.01 -18.69 28.93
N LYS A 292 4.95 -17.89 29.45
CA LYS A 292 6.38 -18.22 29.44
C LYS A 292 6.69 -19.49 30.23
N GLN A 293 6.06 -19.65 31.38
CA GLN A 293 6.22 -20.87 32.21
C GLN A 293 5.72 -22.12 31.52
N ARG A 294 4.51 -22.07 30.90
CA ARG A 294 3.94 -23.21 30.17
C ARG A 294 4.79 -23.63 28.98
N ASN A 295 5.42 -22.69 28.31
CA ASN A 295 6.19 -22.94 27.09
C ASN A 295 7.71 -23.06 27.33
N ASN A 296 8.17 -23.15 28.58
CA ASN A 296 9.58 -23.23 28.97
C ASN A 296 10.46 -22.13 28.35
N ILE A 297 9.89 -20.93 28.17
CA ILE A 297 10.60 -19.77 27.60
C ILE A 297 11.42 -19.14 28.73
N GLU A 298 12.74 -19.25 28.65
CA GLU A 298 13.64 -18.57 29.60
C GLU A 298 13.41 -17.05 29.55
N THR A 299 13.13 -16.47 30.70
CA THR A 299 13.05 -15.01 30.85
C THR A 299 14.47 -14.46 30.82
N VAL A 300 14.91 -13.99 29.68
CA VAL A 300 16.13 -13.18 29.58
C VAL A 300 15.86 -11.90 30.37
N LEU A 301 16.47 -11.84 31.60
CA LEU A 301 16.39 -10.64 32.44
C LEU A 301 16.98 -9.47 31.65
N SER A 302 16.30 -8.34 31.63
CA SER A 302 16.93 -7.13 31.13
C SER A 302 18.19 -6.80 31.96
N PRO A 303 19.20 -6.15 31.40
CA PRO A 303 20.43 -5.80 32.15
C PRO A 303 20.16 -5.14 33.52
N ASN A 304 19.13 -4.29 33.57
CA ASN A 304 18.71 -3.63 34.82
C ASN A 304 18.06 -4.59 35.82
N GLN A 305 17.33 -5.60 35.38
CA GLN A 305 16.74 -6.64 36.23
C GLN A 305 17.83 -7.61 36.77
N ALA A 306 18.82 -7.95 35.94
CA ALA A 306 19.95 -8.76 36.35
C ALA A 306 20.76 -8.05 37.41
N ILE A 307 21.03 -6.75 37.26
CA ILE A 307 21.74 -5.93 38.23
C ILE A 307 20.96 -5.82 39.56
N ASN A 308 19.65 -5.60 39.51
CA ASN A 308 18.81 -5.52 40.71
C ASN A 308 18.70 -6.86 41.45
N ASN A 309 18.71 -7.99 40.74
CA ASN A 309 18.75 -9.31 41.37
C ASN A 309 20.09 -9.64 42.03
N LEU A 310 21.19 -9.16 41.46
CA LEU A 310 22.51 -9.27 42.08
C LEU A 310 22.61 -8.43 43.40
N ARG A 311 22.02 -7.22 43.37
CA ARG A 311 22.01 -6.33 44.57
C ARG A 311 21.11 -6.81 45.71
N ARG A 312 20.15 -7.72 45.46
CA ARG A 312 19.29 -8.32 46.49
C ARG A 312 19.86 -9.60 47.11
N LYS A 313 20.93 -10.14 46.54
CA LYS A 313 21.62 -11.34 47.03
C LYS A 313 22.90 -11.03 47.82
N THR A 314 23.29 -9.77 47.88
CA THR A 314 24.34 -9.21 48.75
C THR A 314 23.70 -8.44 49.91
#